data_6001847df0dc5c5aa6b10bf3c4d79d02
#
_entry.id   6001847df0dc5c5aa6b10bf3c4d79d02
#
_cell.length_a   1.000
_cell.length_b   1.000
_cell.length_c   1.000
_cell.angle_alpha   90.00
_cell.angle_beta   90.00
_cell.angle_gamma   90.00
#
_symmetry.space_group_name_H-M   'P 1'
#
loop_
_entity.id
_entity.type
_entity.pdbx_description
1 polymer ?
#
loop_
_entity_poly.entity_id
_entity_poly.type
_entity_poly.pdbx_seq_one_letter_code
_entity_poly.pdbx_strand_id
1 'polypeptide(L)'
;MRQSLAVLAALLGMWAVAPAVASDLRNLTTGGPLRPGIYGQIEVRGSTPPPVIYAQPVLVGHGFIPAGAKPLYLYVPPGQVRKWKDNCARWKACDQPVLFIRVEDSPSRWGQWRQFRDQLALHD
;
A
#
# COMPACT_ATOMS: atom_id res chain seq x y z
N MET A 1 32.01 -34.15 17.65
CA MET A 1 31.92 -32.96 18.47
C MET A 1 32.07 -31.70 17.64
N ARG A 2 33.11 -31.61 16.87
CA ARG A 2 33.36 -30.39 16.12
C ARG A 2 32.38 -30.16 14.98
N GLN A 3 31.80 -31.20 14.45
CA GLN A 3 30.82 -31.11 13.38
C GLN A 3 29.56 -30.40 13.81
N SER A 4 29.21 -30.44 15.09
CA SER A 4 28.00 -29.79 15.58
C SER A 4 28.02 -28.27 15.39
N LEU A 5 29.18 -27.69 15.52
CA LEU A 5 29.31 -26.24 15.39
C LEU A 5 29.07 -25.77 13.97
N ALA A 6 29.49 -26.56 13.00
CA ALA A 6 29.25 -26.18 11.60
C ALA A 6 27.79 -26.19 11.23
N VAL A 7 27.03 -27.13 11.78
CA VAL A 7 25.60 -27.23 11.53
C VAL A 7 24.86 -26.00 12.07
N LEU A 8 25.25 -25.56 13.26
CA LEU A 8 24.62 -24.38 13.85
C LEU A 8 24.83 -23.11 13.01
N ALA A 9 26.03 -22.96 12.46
CA ALA A 9 26.32 -21.82 11.64
C ALA A 9 25.46 -21.78 10.37
N ALA A 10 25.20 -22.94 9.78
CA ALA A 10 24.37 -23.02 8.60
C ALA A 10 22.92 -22.60 8.86
N LEU A 11 22.39 -22.96 10.02
CA LEU A 11 21.02 -22.60 10.38
C LEU A 11 20.85 -21.09 10.54
N LEU A 12 21.83 -20.42 11.10
CA LEU A 12 21.75 -18.99 11.31
C LEU A 12 21.66 -18.20 10.01
N GLY A 13 22.26 -18.71 8.95
CA GLY A 13 22.23 -18.02 7.67
C GLY A 13 20.85 -17.94 7.05
N MET A 14 19.89 -18.76 7.47
CA MET A 14 18.55 -18.75 6.90
C MET A 14 17.67 -17.61 7.42
N TRP A 15 18.11 -16.89 8.41
CA TRP A 15 17.32 -15.81 8.99
C TRP A 15 17.44 -14.50 8.23
N ALA A 16 18.29 -14.43 7.23
CA ALA A 16 18.53 -13.21 6.51
C ALA A 16 17.47 -12.88 5.47
N VAL A 17 16.48 -13.76 5.27
CA VAL A 17 15.48 -13.57 4.22
C VAL A 17 14.23 -12.96 4.83
N ALA A 18 14.26 -11.66 5.11
CA ALA A 18 13.07 -10.94 5.51
C ALA A 18 12.56 -10.14 4.31
N PRO A 19 11.24 -10.10 4.09
CA PRO A 19 10.70 -9.27 3.01
C PRO A 19 10.96 -7.80 3.31
N ALA A 20 11.71 -7.14 2.45
CA ALA A 20 12.10 -5.75 2.64
C ALA A 20 10.94 -4.79 2.40
N VAL A 21 9.88 -5.23 1.68
CA VAL A 21 8.79 -4.36 1.26
C VAL A 21 8.05 -3.75 2.44
N ALA A 22 7.83 -4.54 3.50
CA ALA A 22 7.08 -4.06 4.67
C ALA A 22 7.83 -2.96 5.42
N SER A 23 9.17 -2.99 5.45
CA SER A 23 9.95 -1.97 6.15
C SER A 23 10.09 -0.68 5.34
N ASP A 24 9.77 -0.71 4.05
CA ASP A 24 9.86 0.46 3.18
C ASP A 24 8.60 1.31 3.17
N LEU A 25 7.55 0.88 3.85
CA LEU A 25 6.26 1.56 3.88
C LEU A 25 5.97 2.05 5.29
N ARG A 26 5.80 3.35 5.43
CA ARG A 26 5.54 3.97 6.72
C ARG A 26 4.28 4.80 6.69
N ASN A 27 3.54 4.76 7.79
CA ASN A 27 2.32 5.54 7.93
C ASN A 27 2.67 6.92 8.48
N LEU A 28 2.54 7.94 7.65
CA LEU A 28 2.85 9.31 8.05
C LEU A 28 1.79 9.92 8.95
N THR A 29 0.57 9.42 8.88
CA THR A 29 -0.54 9.94 9.67
C THR A 29 -0.47 9.48 11.12
N THR A 30 -0.20 8.18 11.33
CA THR A 30 -0.19 7.60 12.67
C THR A 30 1.22 7.38 13.21
N GLY A 31 2.22 7.40 12.33
CA GLY A 31 3.57 7.00 12.67
C GLY A 31 3.77 5.51 12.59
N GLY A 32 5.04 5.09 12.49
CA GLY A 32 5.40 3.69 12.44
C GLY A 32 5.19 3.03 11.09
N PRO A 33 5.41 1.72 11.02
CA PRO A 33 5.27 0.98 9.78
C PRO A 33 3.81 0.83 9.37
N LEU A 34 3.59 0.57 8.09
CA LEU A 34 2.26 0.25 7.58
C LEU A 34 1.73 -1.02 8.23
N ARG A 35 0.50 -0.95 8.73
CA ARG A 35 -0.16 -2.10 9.39
C ARG A 35 -1.59 -2.24 8.88
N PRO A 36 -2.09 -3.47 8.77
CA PRO A 36 -3.47 -3.69 8.37
C PRO A 36 -4.45 -2.98 9.32
N GLY A 37 -5.42 -2.29 8.73
CA GLY A 37 -6.45 -1.60 9.49
C GLY A 37 -6.06 -0.24 10.07
N ILE A 38 -4.81 0.15 9.95
CA ILE A 38 -4.34 1.46 10.43
C ILE A 38 -4.16 2.35 9.20
N TYR A 39 -5.15 3.17 8.93
CA TYR A 39 -5.22 3.96 7.71
C TYR A 39 -4.44 5.26 7.80
N GLY A 40 -3.99 5.77 6.67
CA GLY A 40 -3.26 7.02 6.64
C GLY A 40 -2.53 7.25 5.32
N GLN A 41 -1.80 8.34 5.27
CA GLN A 41 -0.88 8.63 4.18
C GLN A 41 0.37 7.79 4.34
N ILE A 42 0.83 7.20 3.24
CA ILE A 42 1.94 6.26 3.28
C ILE A 42 3.16 6.88 2.60
N GLU A 43 4.28 6.83 3.28
CA GLU A 43 5.57 7.16 2.71
C GLU A 43 6.20 5.90 2.15
N VAL A 44 6.59 5.95 0.89
CA VAL A 44 7.26 4.86 0.21
C VAL A 44 8.75 5.17 0.18
N ARG A 45 9.54 4.32 0.81
CA ARG A 45 10.99 4.40 0.81
C ARG A 45 11.57 3.31 -0.07
N GLY A 46 12.76 3.54 -0.58
CA GLY A 46 13.41 2.57 -1.45
C GLY A 46 12.88 2.64 -2.87
N SER A 47 13.32 1.69 -3.68
CA SER A 47 13.04 1.68 -5.13
C SER A 47 11.96 0.69 -5.53
N THR A 48 11.49 -0.16 -4.61
CA THR A 48 10.47 -1.15 -4.92
C THR A 48 9.10 -0.50 -4.91
N PRO A 49 8.33 -0.60 -6.00
CA PRO A 49 6.97 -0.06 -6.02
C PRO A 49 6.08 -0.76 -4.99
N PRO A 50 5.24 -0.03 -4.26
CA PRO A 50 4.32 -0.65 -3.32
C PRO A 50 3.16 -1.33 -4.04
N PRO A 51 2.53 -2.32 -3.42
CA PRO A 51 1.31 -2.88 -4.01
C PRO A 51 0.18 -1.85 -3.96
N VAL A 52 -0.51 -1.68 -5.08
CA VAL A 52 -1.60 -0.70 -5.21
C VAL A 52 -2.86 -1.38 -5.73
N ILE A 53 -4.00 -0.76 -5.45
CA ILE A 53 -5.30 -1.29 -5.90
C ILE A 53 -5.48 -1.02 -7.40
N TYR A 54 -5.20 0.19 -7.84
CA TYR A 54 -5.28 0.56 -9.25
C TYR A 54 -3.89 0.96 -9.73
N ALA A 55 -3.55 0.52 -10.93
CA ALA A 55 -2.24 0.83 -11.51
C ALA A 55 -2.10 2.31 -11.86
N GLN A 56 -3.21 2.98 -12.16
CA GLN A 56 -3.20 4.39 -12.53
C GLN A 56 -3.61 5.26 -11.33
N PRO A 57 -2.99 6.42 -11.15
CA PRO A 57 -3.43 7.33 -10.09
C PRO A 57 -4.86 7.82 -10.31
N VAL A 58 -5.58 7.99 -9.23
CA VAL A 58 -6.94 8.51 -9.24
C VAL A 58 -6.90 10.00 -8.94
N LEU A 59 -7.51 10.79 -9.82
CA LEU A 59 -7.62 12.24 -9.64
C LEU A 59 -9.08 12.63 -9.73
N VAL A 60 -9.59 13.26 -8.68
CA VAL A 60 -10.94 13.79 -8.65
C VAL A 60 -10.87 15.24 -9.17
N GLY A 61 -11.84 15.61 -10.00
CA GLY A 61 -11.89 16.97 -10.53
C GLY A 61 -11.49 17.01 -11.99
N HIS A 62 -11.35 18.23 -12.49
CA HIS A 62 -11.19 18.50 -13.92
C HIS A 62 -9.75 18.73 -14.35
N GLY A 63 -8.82 18.63 -13.43
CA GLY A 63 -7.42 18.85 -13.75
C GLY A 63 -6.81 17.67 -14.47
N PHE A 64 -5.65 17.90 -15.04
CA PHE A 64 -4.80 16.86 -15.55
C PHE A 64 -3.61 16.69 -14.62
N ILE A 65 -2.97 15.53 -14.67
CA ILE A 65 -1.79 15.28 -13.86
C ILE A 65 -0.59 15.87 -14.58
N PRO A 66 0.07 16.89 -14.00
CA PRO A 66 1.24 17.47 -14.65
C PRO A 66 2.36 16.46 -14.84
N ALA A 67 3.13 16.63 -15.89
CA ALA A 67 4.30 15.79 -16.10
C ALA A 67 5.24 15.91 -14.91
N GLY A 68 5.69 14.78 -14.38
CA GLY A 68 6.58 14.75 -13.23
C GLY A 68 5.89 14.88 -11.88
N ALA A 69 4.58 15.02 -11.84
CA ALA A 69 3.86 15.05 -10.57
C ALA A 69 3.96 13.70 -9.88
N LYS A 70 4.24 13.73 -8.58
CA LYS A 70 4.32 12.52 -7.78
C LYS A 70 2.97 12.22 -7.17
N PRO A 71 2.47 10.99 -7.29
CA PRO A 71 1.22 10.64 -6.66
C PRO A 71 1.36 10.58 -5.15
N LEU A 72 0.24 10.84 -4.48
CA LEU A 72 0.11 10.64 -3.06
C LEU A 72 -0.28 9.20 -2.81
N TYR A 73 0.41 8.53 -1.90
CA TYR A 73 0.05 7.17 -1.52
C TYR A 73 -0.82 7.20 -0.29
N LEU A 74 -2.00 6.58 -0.38
CA LEU A 74 -2.95 6.53 0.72
C LEU A 74 -3.40 5.10 0.97
N TYR A 75 -3.49 4.74 2.24
CA TYR A 75 -4.13 3.52 2.68
C TYR A 75 -5.42 3.92 3.38
N VAL A 76 -6.55 3.66 2.75
CA VAL A 76 -7.86 4.08 3.25
C VAL A 76 -8.84 2.91 3.18
N PRO A 77 -9.97 2.98 3.93
CA PRO A 77 -10.96 1.92 3.88
C PRO A 77 -11.52 1.71 2.46
N PRO A 78 -11.89 0.47 2.10
CA PRO A 78 -12.37 0.19 0.74
C PRO A 78 -13.62 0.97 0.34
N GLY A 79 -14.49 1.25 1.29
CA GLY A 79 -15.66 2.09 1.01
C GLY A 79 -15.29 3.50 0.58
N GLN A 80 -14.21 4.03 1.11
CA GLN A 80 -13.73 5.35 0.72
C GLN A 80 -13.04 5.32 -0.65
N VAL A 81 -12.37 4.23 -0.98
CA VAL A 81 -11.79 4.07 -2.32
C VAL A 81 -12.90 4.11 -3.38
N ARG A 82 -13.97 3.36 -3.17
CA ARG A 82 -15.08 3.29 -4.12
C ARG A 82 -15.80 4.61 -4.28
N LYS A 83 -15.86 5.42 -3.22
CA LYS A 83 -16.51 6.72 -3.22
C LYS A 83 -15.49 7.82 -2.96
N TRP A 84 -14.40 7.77 -3.68
CA TRP A 84 -13.29 8.68 -3.43
C TRP A 84 -13.69 10.14 -3.62
N LYS A 85 -14.54 10.43 -4.61
CA LYS A 85 -15.02 11.77 -4.83
C LYS A 85 -15.66 12.36 -3.57
N ASP A 86 -16.38 11.54 -2.80
CA ASP A 86 -17.05 11.98 -1.58
C ASP A 86 -16.14 11.95 -0.36
N ASN A 87 -14.98 11.33 -0.46
CA ASN A 87 -14.11 11.10 0.70
C ASN A 87 -12.73 11.75 0.59
N CYS A 88 -12.38 12.26 -0.58
CA CYS A 88 -11.04 12.81 -0.78
C CYS A 88 -10.73 13.98 0.15
N ALA A 89 -11.74 14.77 0.53
CA ALA A 89 -11.54 15.91 1.41
C ALA A 89 -11.08 15.51 2.80
N ARG A 90 -11.48 14.32 3.27
CA ARG A 90 -11.04 13.81 4.57
C ARG A 90 -9.51 13.67 4.63
N TRP A 91 -8.88 13.47 3.50
CA TRP A 91 -7.45 13.24 3.39
C TRP A 91 -6.72 14.44 2.74
N LYS A 92 -7.46 15.53 2.48
CA LYS A 92 -6.93 16.72 1.80
C LYS A 92 -6.28 16.36 0.46
N ALA A 93 -6.93 15.48 -0.27
CA ALA A 93 -6.34 14.89 -1.47
C ALA A 93 -7.23 15.01 -2.71
N CYS A 94 -8.19 15.92 -2.71
CA CYS A 94 -9.10 16.07 -3.85
C CYS A 94 -8.41 16.61 -5.10
N ASP A 95 -7.34 17.37 -4.91
CA ASP A 95 -6.61 18.00 -6.03
C ASP A 95 -5.30 17.28 -6.35
N GLN A 96 -5.13 16.07 -5.84
CA GLN A 96 -3.89 15.33 -6.01
C GLN A 96 -4.14 13.97 -6.65
N PRO A 97 -3.23 13.51 -7.51
CA PRO A 97 -3.29 12.13 -7.98
C PRO A 97 -2.98 11.19 -6.82
N VAL A 98 -3.79 10.16 -6.65
CA VAL A 98 -3.68 9.25 -5.51
C VAL A 98 -3.52 7.82 -5.99
N LEU A 99 -2.54 7.12 -5.43
CA LEU A 99 -2.41 5.68 -5.55
C LEU A 99 -2.79 5.05 -4.22
N PHE A 100 -3.77 4.14 -4.25
CA PHE A 100 -4.27 3.49 -3.05
C PHE A 100 -3.45 2.25 -2.76
N ILE A 101 -2.84 2.21 -1.58
CA ILE A 101 -2.04 1.08 -1.14
C ILE A 101 -2.96 -0.11 -0.83
N ARG A 102 -2.57 -1.27 -1.31
CA ARG A 102 -3.29 -2.52 -1.07
C ARG A 102 -2.64 -3.27 0.08
N VAL A 103 -3.44 -3.61 1.10
CA VAL A 103 -2.99 -4.41 2.23
C VAL A 103 -3.94 -5.60 2.35
N GLU A 104 -3.45 -6.81 2.05
CA GLU A 104 -4.31 -7.98 1.91
C GLU A 104 -4.93 -8.45 3.21
N ASP A 105 -4.21 -8.33 4.31
CA ASP A 105 -4.69 -8.76 5.63
C ASP A 105 -5.47 -7.67 6.36
N SER A 106 -5.86 -6.62 5.65
CA SER A 106 -6.60 -5.52 6.24
C SER A 106 -7.96 -6.00 6.72
N PRO A 107 -8.43 -5.52 7.87
CA PRO A 107 -9.82 -5.75 8.28
C PRO A 107 -10.78 -5.11 7.27
N SER A 108 -12.06 -5.23 7.46
CA SER A 108 -13.06 -4.85 6.47
C SER A 108 -12.98 -5.81 5.29
N ARG A 109 -13.17 -5.34 4.11
CA ARG A 109 -13.27 -6.20 2.94
C ARG A 109 -12.00 -6.28 2.12
N TRP A 110 -10.88 -5.87 2.67
CA TRP A 110 -9.64 -5.92 1.90
C TRP A 110 -9.19 -7.34 1.59
N GLY A 111 -9.59 -8.33 2.39
CA GLY A 111 -9.35 -9.72 2.04
C GLY A 111 -10.07 -10.16 0.78
N GLN A 112 -11.06 -9.40 0.33
CA GLN A 112 -11.80 -9.66 -0.88
C GLN A 112 -11.44 -8.69 -2.01
N TRP A 113 -10.33 -8.01 -1.90
CA TRP A 113 -9.97 -6.99 -2.87
C TRP A 113 -9.85 -7.52 -4.29
N ARG A 114 -9.49 -8.79 -4.46
CA ARG A 114 -9.42 -9.39 -5.79
C ARG A 114 -10.78 -9.43 -6.45
N GLN A 115 -11.79 -9.90 -5.73
CA GLN A 115 -13.15 -9.90 -6.23
C GLN A 115 -13.64 -8.50 -6.53
N PHE A 116 -13.34 -7.58 -5.65
CA PHE A 116 -13.70 -6.18 -5.84
C PHE A 116 -13.05 -5.60 -7.10
N ARG A 117 -11.78 -5.87 -7.29
CA ARG A 117 -11.05 -5.41 -8.48
C ARG A 117 -11.63 -6.03 -9.75
N ASP A 118 -11.92 -7.32 -9.71
CA ASP A 118 -12.44 -8.03 -10.88
C ASP A 118 -13.84 -7.55 -11.23
N GLN A 119 -14.65 -7.23 -10.25
CA GLN A 119 -15.98 -6.64 -10.49
C GLN A 119 -15.86 -5.28 -11.15
N LEU A 120 -14.93 -4.45 -10.74
CA LEU A 120 -14.70 -3.16 -11.38
C LEU A 120 -14.28 -3.32 -12.82
N ALA A 121 -13.42 -4.30 -13.12
CA ALA A 121 -12.96 -4.55 -14.47
C ALA A 121 -14.09 -5.02 -15.38
N LEU A 122 -15.06 -5.77 -14.84
CA LEU A 122 -16.20 -6.23 -15.61
C LEU A 122 -17.19 -5.12 -15.94
N HIS A 123 -17.19 -4.04 -15.16
CA HIS A 123 -18.14 -2.93 -15.36
C HIS A 123 -17.55 -1.82 -16.22
N ASP A 124 -16.28 -1.89 -16.50
CA ASP A 124 -15.63 -0.93 -17.37
C ASP A 124 -15.72 -1.41 -18.83
#